data_94add654e01aa321a25712f83e951fbc
#
_entry.id   94add654e01aa321a25712f83e951fbc
#
_cell.length_a   1.000
_cell.length_b   1.000
_cell.length_c   1.000
_cell.angle_alpha   90.00
_cell.angle_beta   90.00
_cell.angle_gamma   90.00
#
_symmetry.space_group_name_H-M   'P 1'
#
loop_
_entity.id
_entity.type
_entity.pdbx_description
1 polymer ?
#
loop_
_entity_poly.entity_id
_entity_poly.type
_entity_poly.pdbx_seq_one_letter_code
_entity_poly.pdbx_strand_id
1 'polypeptide(L)'
;TGFTTDPAEVRAGSNFKLTIHLKNTSRMKVSNMLFDLSAPTEGSDEQTTSPAFLPSSGASSIYLDSIAPNGTADISIELNAKSDLLQKPYSMELSMKYEDPNATQVEGSSSISIPVKQDARFEISDFEISPQSVAVGEEANVMCSLYNLGRIKLYNVKATFEGKNIKKSEVFIGNIESGATGSIDAMLEGKKISDGPAKVTMTLSYEDESGNISTTTKDLNLEVTEKVDDDEAAASDMPEETQKSFPV
;
A
#
# COMPACT_ATOMS: atom_id res chain seq x y z
N THR A 1 26.19 -11.70 -17.90
CA THR A 1 26.08 -10.47 -17.09
C THR A 1 24.72 -10.41 -16.41
N GLY A 2 24.70 -10.09 -15.13
CA GLY A 2 23.51 -9.94 -14.33
C GLY A 2 23.72 -8.83 -13.31
N PHE A 3 22.73 -8.58 -12.47
CA PHE A 3 22.82 -7.62 -11.38
C PHE A 3 22.06 -8.12 -10.16
N THR A 4 22.42 -7.60 -9.01
CA THR A 4 21.71 -7.76 -7.75
C THR A 4 21.53 -6.41 -7.07
N THR A 5 20.51 -6.31 -6.25
CA THR A 5 20.27 -5.14 -5.40
C THR A 5 20.23 -5.54 -3.94
N ASP A 6 20.69 -4.66 -3.07
CA ASP A 6 20.61 -4.81 -1.62
C ASP A 6 20.04 -3.52 -1.00
N PRO A 7 18.82 -3.54 -0.48
CA PRO A 7 17.88 -4.68 -0.36
C PRO A 7 17.46 -5.26 -1.71
N ALA A 8 17.07 -6.55 -1.72
CA ALA A 8 16.62 -7.24 -2.94
C ALA A 8 15.39 -6.57 -3.58
N GLU A 9 14.52 -6.00 -2.76
CA GLU A 9 13.37 -5.20 -3.18
C GLU A 9 13.71 -3.71 -3.08
N VAL A 10 13.72 -3.04 -4.23
CA VAL A 10 13.96 -1.58 -4.30
C VAL A 10 12.65 -0.85 -4.08
N ARG A 11 12.62 0.02 -3.07
CA ARG A 11 11.46 0.84 -2.72
C ARG A 11 11.68 2.31 -3.06
N ALA A 12 10.66 2.97 -3.59
CA ALA A 12 10.70 4.41 -3.81
C ALA A 12 11.02 5.16 -2.50
N GLY A 13 11.89 6.15 -2.58
CA GLY A 13 12.34 6.93 -1.43
C GLY A 13 13.44 6.28 -0.59
N SER A 14 13.93 5.10 -0.95
CA SER A 14 14.94 4.35 -0.21
C SER A 14 16.28 4.30 -0.94
N ASN A 15 17.34 4.11 -0.16
CA ASN A 15 18.66 3.81 -0.69
C ASN A 15 18.82 2.31 -0.95
N PHE A 16 19.56 1.99 -1.97
CA PHE A 16 19.94 0.61 -2.26
C PHE A 16 21.32 0.54 -2.91
N LYS A 17 21.96 -0.59 -2.77
CA LYS A 17 23.22 -0.90 -3.43
C LYS A 17 22.95 -1.72 -4.69
N LEU A 18 23.37 -1.22 -5.83
CA LEU A 18 23.36 -1.95 -7.09
C LEU A 18 24.72 -2.59 -7.31
N THR A 19 24.74 -3.90 -7.55
CA THR A 19 25.93 -4.66 -7.91
C THR A 19 25.72 -5.28 -9.29
N ILE A 20 26.61 -4.97 -10.21
CA ILE A 20 26.59 -5.49 -11.59
C ILE A 20 27.68 -6.51 -11.74
N HIS A 21 27.28 -7.74 -12.14
CA HIS A 21 28.20 -8.85 -12.37
C HIS A 21 28.67 -8.84 -13.80
N LEU A 22 29.96 -8.66 -13.99
CA LEU A 22 30.61 -8.56 -15.30
C LEU A 22 31.34 -9.85 -15.60
N LYS A 23 31.37 -10.21 -16.89
CA LYS A 23 32.17 -11.30 -17.40
C LYS A 23 32.87 -10.86 -18.70
N ASN A 24 34.17 -11.03 -18.71
CA ASN A 24 34.95 -10.90 -19.95
C ASN A 24 34.84 -12.24 -20.73
N THR A 25 34.05 -12.24 -21.80
CA THR A 25 33.87 -13.43 -22.66
C THR A 25 34.94 -13.57 -23.71
N SER A 26 35.87 -12.61 -23.78
CA SER A 26 37.02 -12.61 -24.68
C SER A 26 38.13 -13.53 -24.18
N ARG A 27 38.99 -13.96 -25.10
CA ARG A 27 40.25 -14.66 -24.78
C ARG A 27 41.39 -13.69 -24.47
N MET A 28 41.13 -12.40 -24.45
CA MET A 28 42.07 -11.35 -24.17
C MET A 28 41.70 -10.62 -22.87
N LYS A 29 42.73 -10.12 -22.15
CA LYS A 29 42.55 -9.24 -21.01
C LYS A 29 41.99 -7.89 -21.51
N VAL A 30 41.01 -7.33 -20.75
CA VAL A 30 40.52 -5.97 -20.94
C VAL A 30 40.97 -5.11 -19.75
N SER A 31 41.32 -3.84 -20.01
CA SER A 31 41.90 -2.93 -19.01
C SER A 31 41.31 -1.53 -19.12
N ASN A 32 41.64 -0.69 -18.12
CA ASN A 32 41.21 0.71 -18.08
C ASN A 32 39.70 0.87 -18.33
N MET A 33 38.91 0.13 -17.57
CA MET A 33 37.45 0.08 -17.75
C MET A 33 36.77 1.20 -17.01
N LEU A 34 36.03 2.02 -17.72
CA LEU A 34 35.17 3.05 -17.16
C LEU A 34 33.72 2.71 -17.47
N PHE A 35 32.91 2.71 -16.43
CA PHE A 35 31.47 2.46 -16.51
C PHE A 35 30.71 3.72 -16.10
N ASP A 36 29.75 4.11 -16.92
CA ASP A 36 28.80 5.19 -16.62
C ASP A 36 27.37 4.64 -16.54
N LEU A 37 26.70 4.95 -15.45
CA LEU A 37 25.31 4.60 -15.23
C LEU A 37 24.40 5.79 -15.47
N SER A 38 23.38 5.61 -16.30
CA SER A 38 22.37 6.62 -16.61
C SER A 38 20.99 6.09 -16.28
N ALA A 39 20.30 6.78 -15.37
CA ALA A 39 18.92 6.48 -15.03
C ALA A 39 17.94 7.23 -15.92
N PRO A 40 16.73 6.68 -16.19
CA PRO A 40 15.70 7.41 -16.90
C PRO A 40 15.25 8.62 -16.07
N THR A 41 14.81 9.67 -16.74
CA THR A 41 14.22 10.84 -16.08
C THR A 41 12.72 10.65 -15.89
N GLU A 42 12.23 11.04 -14.70
CA GLU A 42 10.82 11.00 -14.34
C GLU A 42 10.39 12.39 -13.83
N GLY A 43 9.21 12.83 -14.24
CA GLY A 43 8.63 14.11 -13.85
C GLY A 43 7.40 14.43 -14.70
N SER A 44 6.60 15.39 -14.26
CA SER A 44 5.37 15.80 -14.95
C SER A 44 5.58 16.81 -16.06
N ASP A 45 6.72 17.51 -16.06
CA ASP A 45 7.11 18.49 -17.06
C ASP A 45 8.65 18.60 -17.19
N GLU A 46 9.14 19.28 -18.23
CA GLU A 46 10.57 19.40 -18.51
C GLU A 46 11.36 20.11 -17.39
N GLN A 47 10.72 20.93 -16.57
CA GLN A 47 11.38 21.67 -15.50
C GLN A 47 11.47 20.88 -14.20
N THR A 48 10.63 19.86 -14.02
CA THR A 48 10.56 19.01 -12.83
C THR A 48 11.13 17.62 -13.05
N THR A 49 11.56 17.28 -14.28
CA THR A 49 12.20 15.99 -14.56
C THR A 49 13.53 15.86 -13.84
N SER A 50 13.71 14.72 -13.20
CA SER A 50 14.96 14.34 -12.55
C SER A 50 15.22 12.85 -12.71
N PRO A 51 16.48 12.38 -12.60
CA PRO A 51 16.77 10.97 -12.69
C PRO A 51 16.00 10.15 -11.64
N ALA A 52 15.49 9.00 -12.04
CA ALA A 52 14.77 8.08 -11.15
C ALA A 52 15.65 7.58 -9.99
N PHE A 53 16.93 7.37 -10.27
CA PHE A 53 17.95 6.97 -9.29
C PHE A 53 19.09 7.97 -9.29
N LEU A 54 19.53 8.37 -8.10
CA LEU A 54 20.64 9.29 -7.90
C LEU A 54 21.77 8.57 -7.14
N PRO A 55 23.04 8.67 -7.63
CA PRO A 55 24.16 8.16 -6.88
C PRO A 55 24.33 8.89 -5.55
N SER A 56 24.42 8.13 -4.46
CA SER A 56 24.61 8.72 -3.12
C SER A 56 25.94 9.46 -2.98
N SER A 57 26.96 9.06 -3.74
CA SER A 57 28.27 9.74 -3.82
C SER A 57 28.28 10.97 -4.72
N GLY A 58 27.22 11.19 -5.50
CA GLY A 58 27.14 12.24 -6.52
C GLY A 58 27.86 11.90 -7.83
N ALA A 59 28.46 10.72 -7.95
CA ALA A 59 29.17 10.28 -9.17
C ALA A 59 28.55 8.97 -9.70
N SER A 60 28.25 8.95 -10.99
CA SER A 60 27.67 7.80 -11.70
C SER A 60 28.72 6.93 -12.40
N SER A 61 29.98 7.32 -12.36
CA SER A 61 31.08 6.64 -13.02
C SER A 61 31.81 5.71 -12.07
N ILE A 62 32.17 4.53 -12.55
CA ILE A 62 32.92 3.51 -11.80
C ILE A 62 34.12 3.09 -12.65
N TYR A 63 35.30 3.08 -12.04
CA TYR A 63 36.51 2.59 -12.66
C TYR A 63 36.83 1.16 -12.21
N LEU A 64 37.26 0.32 -13.14
CA LEU A 64 37.78 -1.01 -12.89
C LEU A 64 39.08 -1.21 -13.67
N ASP A 65 40.13 -1.64 -12.99
CA ASP A 65 41.48 -1.77 -13.58
C ASP A 65 41.48 -2.77 -14.74
N SER A 66 41.02 -3.97 -14.53
CA SER A 66 41.03 -5.00 -15.57
C SER A 66 40.17 -6.21 -15.25
N ILE A 67 39.83 -6.98 -16.29
CA ILE A 67 39.24 -8.31 -16.16
C ILE A 67 40.07 -9.28 -17.03
N ALA A 68 40.56 -10.36 -16.43
CA ALA A 68 41.29 -11.41 -17.12
C ALA A 68 40.45 -12.08 -18.21
N PRO A 69 41.07 -12.77 -19.18
CA PRO A 69 40.34 -13.57 -20.16
C PRO A 69 39.39 -14.57 -19.48
N ASN A 70 38.13 -14.60 -19.92
CA ASN A 70 37.06 -15.41 -19.33
C ASN A 70 36.82 -15.17 -17.82
N GLY A 71 37.43 -14.11 -17.25
CA GLY A 71 37.29 -13.72 -15.87
C GLY A 71 35.98 -12.98 -15.58
N THR A 72 35.71 -12.83 -14.30
CA THR A 72 34.53 -12.10 -13.77
C THR A 72 34.98 -10.98 -12.85
N ALA A 73 34.17 -9.94 -12.74
CA ALA A 73 34.34 -8.87 -11.77
C ALA A 73 32.96 -8.27 -11.43
N ASP A 74 32.88 -7.68 -10.24
CA ASP A 74 31.69 -6.96 -9.79
C ASP A 74 32.00 -5.47 -9.66
N ILE A 75 31.05 -4.66 -10.09
CA ILE A 75 31.04 -3.22 -9.82
C ILE A 75 29.80 -2.89 -9.00
N SER A 76 29.93 -1.93 -8.09
CA SER A 76 28.84 -1.58 -7.18
C SER A 76 28.70 -0.06 -7.08
N ILE A 77 27.47 0.38 -6.88
CA ILE A 77 27.13 1.77 -6.65
C ILE A 77 25.96 1.87 -5.66
N GLU A 78 26.04 2.83 -4.75
CA GLU A 78 24.93 3.21 -3.87
C GLU A 78 24.03 4.21 -4.58
N LEU A 79 22.74 3.90 -4.66
CA LEU A 79 21.73 4.72 -5.34
C LEU A 79 20.59 5.05 -4.38
N ASN A 80 20.02 6.23 -4.55
CA ASN A 80 18.76 6.63 -3.94
C ASN A 80 17.65 6.57 -4.98
N ALA A 81 16.59 5.82 -4.72
CA ALA A 81 15.38 5.80 -5.51
C ALA A 81 14.52 7.01 -5.15
N LYS A 82 14.11 7.80 -6.14
CA LYS A 82 13.24 8.96 -5.95
C LYS A 82 11.91 8.55 -5.29
N SER A 83 11.41 9.35 -4.36
CA SER A 83 10.24 8.99 -3.54
C SER A 83 8.91 8.97 -4.29
N ASP A 84 8.84 9.65 -5.43
CA ASP A 84 7.62 9.76 -6.26
C ASP A 84 7.59 8.79 -7.45
N LEU A 85 8.49 7.81 -7.49
CA LEU A 85 8.49 6.79 -8.53
C LEU A 85 7.21 5.95 -8.50
N LEU A 86 6.69 5.67 -9.67
CA LEU A 86 5.60 4.72 -9.81
C LEU A 86 6.10 3.29 -9.58
N GLN A 87 5.19 2.41 -9.19
CA GLN A 87 5.51 0.98 -9.06
C GLN A 87 5.59 0.34 -10.44
N LYS A 88 6.77 0.36 -11.01
CA LYS A 88 7.09 -0.24 -12.32
C LYS A 88 8.58 -0.51 -12.43
N PRO A 89 9.03 -1.29 -13.43
CA PRO A 89 10.44 -1.40 -13.75
C PRO A 89 10.98 -0.11 -14.37
N TYR A 90 12.20 0.26 -13.99
CA TYR A 90 12.95 1.38 -14.56
C TYR A 90 14.24 0.87 -15.21
N SER A 91 14.45 1.24 -16.47
CA SER A 91 15.64 0.84 -17.23
C SER A 91 16.78 1.80 -16.99
N MET A 92 17.89 1.28 -16.45
CA MET A 92 19.15 2.00 -16.39
C MET A 92 20.05 1.60 -17.57
N GLU A 93 20.71 2.55 -18.12
CA GLU A 93 21.71 2.33 -19.17
C GLU A 93 23.12 2.30 -18.55
N LEU A 94 23.87 1.27 -18.91
CA LEU A 94 25.27 1.12 -18.54
C LEU A 94 26.12 1.30 -19.78
N SER A 95 26.86 2.39 -19.86
CA SER A 95 27.88 2.63 -20.88
C SER A 95 29.23 2.21 -20.37
N MET A 96 30.04 1.60 -21.20
CA MET A 96 31.37 1.17 -20.82
C MET A 96 32.40 1.53 -21.90
N LYS A 97 33.59 1.92 -21.42
CA LYS A 97 34.78 2.15 -22.24
C LYS A 97 35.92 1.33 -21.63
N TYR A 98 36.65 0.63 -22.47
CA TYR A 98 37.78 -0.17 -22.00
C TYR A 98 38.83 -0.28 -23.08
N GLU A 99 40.03 -0.72 -22.74
CA GLU A 99 41.13 -0.94 -23.68
C GLU A 99 41.38 -2.44 -23.86
N ASP A 100 41.69 -2.78 -25.11
CA ASP A 100 42.21 -4.11 -25.46
C ASP A 100 43.74 -4.19 -25.14
N PRO A 101 44.41 -5.34 -25.33
CA PRO A 101 45.84 -5.47 -25.03
C PRO A 101 46.74 -4.58 -25.91
N ASN A 102 46.24 -4.03 -26.99
CA ASN A 102 46.93 -3.10 -27.87
C ASN A 102 46.69 -1.62 -27.51
N ALA A 103 46.07 -1.35 -26.37
CA ALA A 103 45.61 -0.04 -25.93
C ALA A 103 44.60 0.62 -26.88
N THR A 104 43.89 -0.18 -27.66
CA THR A 104 42.77 0.31 -28.47
C THR A 104 41.52 0.45 -27.63
N GLN A 105 40.90 1.62 -27.65
CA GLN A 105 39.68 1.88 -26.90
C GLN A 105 38.49 1.20 -27.58
N VAL A 106 37.71 0.46 -26.79
CA VAL A 106 36.47 -0.19 -27.19
C VAL A 106 35.33 0.36 -26.35
N GLU A 107 34.18 0.60 -26.96
CA GLU A 107 32.98 1.07 -26.31
C GLU A 107 31.88 0.03 -26.38
N GLY A 108 31.04 -0.03 -25.35
CA GLY A 108 29.90 -0.89 -25.30
C GLY A 108 28.80 -0.29 -24.43
N SER A 109 27.61 -0.83 -24.54
CA SER A 109 26.49 -0.45 -23.70
C SER A 109 25.62 -1.65 -23.38
N SER A 110 24.93 -1.57 -22.27
CA SER A 110 23.95 -2.55 -21.82
C SER A 110 22.88 -1.83 -21.01
N SER A 111 21.73 -2.44 -20.88
CA SER A 111 20.66 -1.92 -20.01
C SER A 111 20.29 -2.94 -18.95
N ILE A 112 19.89 -2.47 -17.79
CA ILE A 112 19.34 -3.25 -16.70
C ILE A 112 17.99 -2.67 -16.31
N SER A 113 17.05 -3.54 -15.95
CA SER A 113 15.70 -3.15 -15.54
C SER A 113 15.53 -3.42 -14.06
N ILE A 114 15.32 -2.37 -13.27
CA ILE A 114 15.18 -2.43 -11.82
C ILE A 114 13.71 -2.23 -11.45
N PRO A 115 13.01 -3.28 -10.96
CA PRO A 115 11.66 -3.10 -10.46
C PRO A 115 11.65 -2.27 -9.20
N VAL A 116 10.79 -1.27 -9.15
CA VAL A 116 10.59 -0.41 -7.99
C VAL A 116 9.23 -0.69 -7.38
N LYS A 117 9.17 -0.86 -6.07
CA LYS A 117 7.94 -0.91 -5.30
C LYS A 117 7.63 0.43 -4.64
N GLN A 118 6.34 0.74 -4.59
CA GLN A 118 5.81 1.90 -3.90
C GLN A 118 4.91 1.40 -2.77
N ASP A 119 5.11 1.94 -1.56
CA ASP A 119 4.30 1.57 -0.41
C ASP A 119 2.92 2.23 -0.45
N ALA A 120 1.90 1.49 -0.06
CA ALA A 120 0.59 2.04 0.18
C ALA A 120 0.62 2.98 1.38
N ARG A 121 0.05 4.17 1.23
CA ARG A 121 -0.16 5.13 2.32
C ARG A 121 -1.59 5.56 2.31
N PHE A 122 -2.28 5.33 3.40
CA PHE A 122 -3.67 5.72 3.56
C PHE A 122 -3.97 6.03 5.02
N GLU A 123 -5.06 6.72 5.22
CA GLU A 123 -5.61 7.05 6.54
C GLU A 123 -7.09 6.68 6.56
N ILE A 124 -7.52 6.10 7.66
CA ILE A 124 -8.91 5.79 7.93
C ILE A 124 -9.43 6.82 8.93
N SER A 125 -10.50 7.53 8.58
CA SER A 125 -11.14 8.48 9.47
C SER A 125 -11.71 7.79 10.70
N ASP A 126 -12.09 8.57 11.71
CA ASP A 126 -12.87 8.05 12.81
C ASP A 126 -14.23 7.51 12.34
N PHE A 127 -14.76 6.56 13.10
CA PHE A 127 -16.07 5.99 12.81
C PHE A 127 -17.19 6.92 13.28
N GLU A 128 -18.16 7.13 12.41
CA GLU A 128 -19.47 7.68 12.76
C GLU A 128 -20.45 6.53 12.91
N ILE A 129 -20.97 6.35 14.11
CA ILE A 129 -21.84 5.22 14.46
C ILE A 129 -23.20 5.76 14.92
N SER A 130 -24.27 5.34 14.27
CA SER A 130 -25.62 5.79 14.60
C SER A 130 -26.66 4.66 14.40
N PRO A 131 -27.39 4.30 15.46
CA PRO A 131 -27.16 4.63 16.86
C PRO A 131 -25.92 3.91 17.44
N GLN A 132 -25.42 4.38 18.59
CA GLN A 132 -24.27 3.75 19.28
C GLN A 132 -24.66 2.50 20.09
N SER A 133 -25.95 2.25 20.20
CA SER A 133 -26.52 1.07 20.84
C SER A 133 -27.71 0.58 20.03
N VAL A 134 -27.79 -0.72 19.80
CA VAL A 134 -28.88 -1.37 19.06
C VAL A 134 -29.40 -2.57 19.86
N ALA A 135 -30.68 -2.88 19.69
CA ALA A 135 -31.21 -4.14 20.20
C ALA A 135 -30.83 -5.31 19.30
N VAL A 136 -30.93 -6.55 19.83
CA VAL A 136 -30.75 -7.76 19.03
C VAL A 136 -31.74 -7.75 17.86
N GLY A 137 -31.21 -7.91 16.64
CA GLY A 137 -31.96 -7.87 15.38
C GLY A 137 -32.12 -6.49 14.76
N GLU A 138 -31.69 -5.44 15.45
CA GLU A 138 -31.64 -4.07 14.91
C GLU A 138 -30.25 -3.74 14.36
N GLU A 139 -30.18 -2.69 13.54
CA GLU A 139 -28.96 -2.30 12.84
C GLU A 139 -28.49 -0.92 13.25
N ALA A 140 -27.15 -0.77 13.34
CA ALA A 140 -26.46 0.51 13.40
C ALA A 140 -25.78 0.80 12.07
N ASN A 141 -25.87 2.03 11.62
CA ASN A 141 -25.07 2.52 10.50
C ASN A 141 -23.68 2.91 11.01
N VAL A 142 -22.66 2.40 10.34
CA VAL A 142 -21.25 2.73 10.61
C VAL A 142 -20.63 3.29 9.35
N MET A 143 -20.13 4.51 9.44
CA MET A 143 -19.47 5.19 8.33
C MET A 143 -18.05 5.58 8.71
N CYS A 144 -17.15 5.51 7.75
CA CYS A 144 -15.83 6.12 7.78
C CYS A 144 -15.32 6.38 6.37
N SER A 145 -14.25 7.14 6.27
CA SER A 145 -13.60 7.44 5.00
C SER A 145 -12.20 6.83 4.97
N LEU A 146 -11.79 6.37 3.80
CA LEU A 146 -10.44 5.93 3.51
C LEU A 146 -9.79 6.93 2.55
N TYR A 147 -8.76 7.64 3.03
CA TYR A 147 -7.99 8.59 2.25
C TYR A 147 -6.75 7.91 1.68
N ASN A 148 -6.67 7.76 0.37
CA ASN A 148 -5.45 7.26 -0.27
C ASN A 148 -4.43 8.38 -0.41
N LEU A 149 -3.52 8.49 0.55
CA LEU A 149 -2.46 9.48 0.60
C LEU A 149 -1.18 9.03 -0.12
N GLY A 150 -1.20 7.83 -0.65
CA GLY A 150 -0.08 7.21 -1.34
C GLY A 150 -0.06 7.52 -2.83
N ARG A 151 0.89 6.91 -3.52
CA ARG A 151 1.11 7.10 -4.95
C ARG A 151 0.66 5.91 -5.79
N ILE A 152 0.16 4.86 -5.13
CA ILE A 152 -0.42 3.71 -5.81
C ILE A 152 -1.95 3.73 -5.68
N LYS A 153 -2.61 3.18 -6.68
CA LYS A 153 -4.02 2.86 -6.63
C LYS A 153 -4.25 1.67 -5.70
N LEU A 154 -5.28 1.75 -4.89
CA LEU A 154 -5.76 0.62 -4.09
C LEU A 154 -6.86 -0.09 -4.88
N TYR A 155 -6.65 -1.37 -5.15
CA TYR A 155 -7.61 -2.19 -5.90
C TYR A 155 -8.46 -3.04 -4.98
N ASN A 156 -9.69 -3.30 -5.39
CA ASN A 156 -10.60 -4.24 -4.74
C ASN A 156 -10.72 -4.01 -3.22
N VAL A 157 -10.78 -2.73 -2.82
CA VAL A 157 -10.89 -2.37 -1.40
C VAL A 157 -12.19 -2.90 -0.82
N LYS A 158 -12.07 -3.60 0.29
CA LYS A 158 -13.17 -4.25 0.99
C LYS A 158 -13.02 -4.07 2.49
N ALA A 159 -14.12 -3.77 3.17
CA ALA A 159 -14.18 -3.70 4.62
C ALA A 159 -15.04 -4.85 5.16
N THR A 160 -14.53 -5.57 6.13
CA THR A 160 -15.23 -6.65 6.83
C THR A 160 -15.34 -6.31 8.31
N PHE A 161 -16.54 -6.34 8.86
CA PHE A 161 -16.82 -6.07 10.27
C PHE A 161 -17.15 -7.36 10.99
N GLU A 162 -16.42 -7.65 12.03
CA GLU A 162 -16.58 -8.86 12.84
C GLU A 162 -16.55 -8.53 14.34
N GLY A 163 -17.40 -9.20 15.10
CA GLY A 163 -17.46 -9.10 16.55
C GLY A 163 -18.36 -10.19 17.14
N LYS A 164 -18.19 -10.45 18.44
CA LYS A 164 -18.95 -11.51 19.13
C LYS A 164 -20.45 -11.22 19.21
N ASN A 165 -20.82 -9.94 19.22
CA ASN A 165 -22.15 -9.44 19.48
C ASN A 165 -22.89 -8.97 18.23
N ILE A 166 -22.25 -9.00 17.08
CA ILE A 166 -22.83 -8.59 15.80
C ILE A 166 -22.77 -9.72 14.79
N LYS A 167 -23.62 -9.62 13.76
CA LYS A 167 -23.46 -10.44 12.56
C LYS A 167 -22.30 -9.89 11.74
N LYS A 168 -21.54 -10.79 11.13
CA LYS A 168 -20.49 -10.41 10.17
C LYS A 168 -21.10 -9.61 9.03
N SER A 169 -20.51 -8.47 8.74
CA SER A 169 -20.88 -7.58 7.62
C SER A 169 -19.70 -7.32 6.73
N GLU A 170 -19.94 -7.23 5.45
CA GLU A 170 -18.90 -6.98 4.45
C GLU A 170 -19.38 -5.93 3.46
N VAL A 171 -18.52 -4.96 3.17
CA VAL A 171 -18.77 -3.88 2.21
C VAL A 171 -17.65 -3.81 1.20
N PHE A 172 -18.00 -3.86 -0.08
CA PHE A 172 -17.07 -3.66 -1.18
C PHE A 172 -17.06 -2.18 -1.58
N ILE A 173 -15.89 -1.56 -1.54
CA ILE A 173 -15.70 -0.14 -1.87
C ILE A 173 -15.23 0.01 -3.32
N GLY A 174 -14.44 -0.92 -3.82
CA GLY A 174 -13.86 -0.89 -5.16
C GLY A 174 -12.47 -0.29 -5.19
N ASN A 175 -12.15 0.37 -6.29
CA ASN A 175 -10.83 0.93 -6.50
C ASN A 175 -10.76 2.37 -6.01
N ILE A 176 -9.65 2.73 -5.36
CA ILE A 176 -9.40 4.10 -4.87
C ILE A 176 -8.09 4.60 -5.49
N GLU A 177 -8.20 5.60 -6.35
CA GLU A 177 -7.05 6.23 -7.01
C GLU A 177 -6.15 6.95 -6.00
N SER A 178 -4.89 7.18 -6.39
CA SER A 178 -3.97 8.02 -5.63
C SER A 178 -4.57 9.42 -5.40
N GLY A 179 -4.58 9.88 -4.16
CA GLY A 179 -5.17 11.15 -3.76
C GLY A 179 -6.69 11.16 -3.64
N ALA A 180 -7.37 10.06 -3.93
CA ALA A 180 -8.82 9.95 -3.83
C ALA A 180 -9.27 9.42 -2.46
N THR A 181 -10.57 9.60 -2.19
CA THR A 181 -11.23 9.14 -0.98
C THR A 181 -12.26 8.07 -1.31
N GLY A 182 -12.24 6.97 -0.55
CA GLY A 182 -13.28 5.95 -0.56
C GLY A 182 -14.18 6.10 0.66
N SER A 183 -15.47 5.89 0.49
CA SER A 183 -16.45 5.89 1.59
C SER A 183 -16.79 4.47 1.98
N ILE A 184 -16.74 4.20 3.28
CA ILE A 184 -17.14 2.94 3.90
C ILE A 184 -18.43 3.21 4.63
N ASP A 185 -19.49 2.55 4.23
CA ASP A 185 -20.85 2.66 4.79
C ASP A 185 -21.39 1.25 5.01
N ALA A 186 -21.53 0.85 6.26
CA ALA A 186 -21.94 -0.49 6.65
C ALA A 186 -23.09 -0.47 7.63
N MET A 187 -23.99 -1.47 7.51
CA MET A 187 -25.02 -1.75 8.49
C MET A 187 -24.58 -2.94 9.35
N LEU A 188 -24.51 -2.73 10.66
CA LEU A 188 -24.12 -3.74 11.63
C LEU A 188 -25.35 -4.19 12.43
N GLU A 189 -25.76 -5.43 12.27
CA GLU A 189 -26.88 -6.03 12.99
C GLU A 189 -26.44 -6.64 14.32
N GLY A 190 -27.13 -6.28 15.41
CA GLY A 190 -26.94 -6.89 16.72
C GLY A 190 -27.38 -8.36 16.72
N LYS A 191 -26.51 -9.25 17.18
CA LYS A 191 -26.72 -10.70 17.23
C LYS A 191 -26.91 -11.23 18.65
N LYS A 192 -26.13 -10.71 19.58
CA LYS A 192 -26.09 -11.15 20.96
C LYS A 192 -25.89 -9.97 21.89
N ILE A 193 -26.62 -9.91 22.98
CA ILE A 193 -26.52 -8.91 24.02
C ILE A 193 -25.06 -8.80 24.50
N SER A 194 -24.57 -7.57 24.65
CA SER A 194 -23.24 -7.25 25.17
C SER A 194 -23.34 -6.70 26.59
N ASP A 195 -22.25 -6.80 27.34
CA ASP A 195 -22.10 -6.14 28.63
C ASP A 195 -21.46 -4.78 28.39
N GLY A 196 -22.31 -3.78 28.06
CA GLY A 196 -21.89 -2.46 27.61
C GLY A 196 -21.32 -2.47 26.19
N PRO A 197 -20.55 -1.41 25.82
CA PRO A 197 -19.94 -1.31 24.50
C PRO A 197 -19.02 -2.49 24.21
N ALA A 198 -19.32 -3.23 23.13
CA ALA A 198 -18.56 -4.40 22.71
C ALA A 198 -17.69 -4.09 21.51
N LYS A 199 -16.51 -4.68 21.49
CA LYS A 199 -15.53 -4.52 20.42
C LYS A 199 -16.03 -5.12 19.12
N VAL A 200 -15.91 -4.32 18.05
CA VAL A 200 -16.06 -4.73 16.66
C VAL A 200 -14.76 -4.40 15.93
N THR A 201 -14.24 -5.35 15.18
CA THR A 201 -13.04 -5.13 14.38
C THR A 201 -13.42 -4.98 12.91
N MET A 202 -13.08 -3.84 12.32
CA MET A 202 -13.09 -3.68 10.88
C MET A 202 -11.75 -4.14 10.31
N THR A 203 -11.78 -5.08 9.40
CA THR A 203 -10.63 -5.49 8.59
C THR A 203 -10.77 -4.90 7.21
N LEU A 204 -9.85 -4.02 6.84
CA LEU A 204 -9.76 -3.46 5.51
C LEU A 204 -8.78 -4.32 4.69
N SER A 205 -9.20 -4.82 3.54
CA SER A 205 -8.32 -5.48 2.58
C SER A 205 -8.26 -4.71 1.27
N TYR A 206 -7.10 -4.71 0.65
CA TYR A 206 -6.87 -4.10 -0.65
C TYR A 206 -5.78 -4.87 -1.39
N GLU A 207 -5.74 -4.68 -2.70
CA GLU A 207 -4.73 -5.26 -3.58
C GLU A 207 -3.88 -4.15 -4.20
N ASP A 208 -2.61 -4.46 -4.45
CA ASP A 208 -1.75 -3.63 -5.28
C ASP A 208 -1.93 -3.95 -6.77
N GLU A 209 -1.23 -3.25 -7.65
CA GLU A 209 -1.28 -3.47 -9.10
C GLU A 209 -0.84 -4.89 -9.52
N SER A 210 -0.04 -5.55 -8.70
CA SER A 210 0.41 -6.93 -8.93
C SER A 210 -0.56 -7.98 -8.36
N GLY A 211 -1.66 -7.56 -7.74
CA GLY A 211 -2.65 -8.44 -7.12
C GLY A 211 -2.24 -8.98 -5.74
N ASN A 212 -1.21 -8.41 -5.11
CA ASN A 212 -0.86 -8.77 -3.74
C ASN A 212 -1.86 -8.18 -2.76
N ILE A 213 -2.43 -9.02 -1.90
CA ILE A 213 -3.43 -8.63 -0.91
C ILE A 213 -2.72 -8.17 0.36
N SER A 214 -3.13 -7.01 0.87
CA SER A 214 -2.73 -6.49 2.17
C SER A 214 -3.96 -6.21 3.02
N THR A 215 -3.82 -6.33 4.33
CA THR A 215 -4.90 -6.07 5.29
C THR A 215 -4.45 -5.15 6.41
N THR A 216 -5.37 -4.35 6.91
CA THR A 216 -5.21 -3.57 8.13
C THR A 216 -6.49 -3.61 8.94
N THR A 217 -6.42 -3.36 10.24
CA THR A 217 -7.58 -3.41 11.13
C THR A 217 -7.77 -2.09 11.87
N LYS A 218 -9.02 -1.73 12.14
CA LYS A 218 -9.40 -0.64 13.04
C LYS A 218 -10.58 -1.09 13.88
N ASP A 219 -10.53 -0.83 15.17
CA ASP A 219 -11.58 -1.25 16.10
C ASP A 219 -12.59 -0.13 16.35
N LEU A 220 -13.83 -0.54 16.57
CA LEU A 220 -14.91 0.31 17.05
C LEU A 220 -15.69 -0.41 18.16
N ASN A 221 -16.55 0.31 18.84
CA ASN A 221 -17.41 -0.24 19.88
C ASN A 221 -18.87 -0.03 19.52
N LEU A 222 -19.67 -1.08 19.70
CA LEU A 222 -21.12 -1.05 19.54
C LEU A 222 -21.77 -1.82 20.68
N GLU A 223 -22.71 -1.20 21.38
CA GLU A 223 -23.49 -1.86 22.41
C GLU A 223 -24.70 -2.58 21.80
N VAL A 224 -24.93 -3.82 22.20
CA VAL A 224 -26.10 -4.59 21.81
C VAL A 224 -26.94 -4.89 23.04
N THR A 225 -28.17 -4.38 23.04
CA THR A 225 -29.13 -4.50 24.14
C THR A 225 -30.17 -5.55 23.86
N GLU A 226 -30.96 -5.85 24.88
CA GLU A 226 -32.13 -6.73 24.75
C GLU A 226 -33.21 -6.08 23.88
N LYS A 227 -33.89 -6.86 23.08
CA LYS A 227 -35.05 -6.39 22.33
C LYS A 227 -36.19 -6.12 23.27
N VAL A 228 -36.69 -4.89 23.30
CA VAL A 228 -37.91 -4.55 24.05
C VAL A 228 -39.12 -4.96 23.19
N ASP A 229 -39.87 -5.95 23.65
CA ASP A 229 -41.14 -6.27 23.01
C ASP A 229 -42.17 -5.21 23.40
N ASP A 230 -42.67 -4.44 22.41
CA ASP A 230 -43.67 -3.39 22.58
C ASP A 230 -45.07 -3.90 23.02
N ASP A 231 -45.22 -5.18 23.32
CA ASP A 231 -46.53 -5.80 23.68
C ASP A 231 -46.95 -5.56 25.13
N GLU A 232 -46.16 -4.98 26.03
CA GLU A 232 -46.56 -4.70 27.41
C GLU A 232 -47.08 -3.28 27.68
N ALA A 233 -47.07 -2.37 26.69
CA ALA A 233 -47.51 -0.97 26.89
C ALA A 233 -49.04 -0.74 26.67
N ALA A 234 -49.81 -1.76 26.33
CA ALA A 234 -51.22 -1.58 25.97
C ALA A 234 -52.23 -2.06 27.05
N ALA A 235 -51.78 -2.41 28.25
CA ALA A 235 -52.66 -3.00 29.27
C ALA A 235 -52.61 -2.29 30.63
N SER A 236 -52.61 -0.97 30.67
CA SER A 236 -52.94 -0.23 31.90
C SER A 236 -53.26 1.23 31.59
N ASP A 237 -54.48 1.53 31.31
CA ASP A 237 -55.22 2.67 31.86
C ASP A 237 -56.63 2.74 31.23
N MET A 238 -57.60 2.04 31.80
CA MET A 238 -58.99 2.44 31.71
C MET A 238 -59.47 2.90 33.10
N PRO A 239 -59.81 4.18 33.28
CA PRO A 239 -60.44 4.61 34.51
C PRO A 239 -61.87 4.06 34.57
N GLU A 240 -62.21 3.36 35.64
CA GLU A 240 -63.59 3.00 35.97
C GLU A 240 -64.43 4.24 36.16
N GLU A 241 -65.43 4.50 35.29
CA GLU A 241 -66.47 5.46 35.49
C GLU A 241 -67.44 4.95 36.57
N THR A 242 -67.37 5.56 37.72
CA THR A 242 -68.39 5.37 38.76
C THR A 242 -69.68 6.13 38.38
N GLN A 243 -70.70 5.40 38.01
CA GLN A 243 -72.07 5.93 37.90
C GLN A 243 -72.60 6.39 39.24
N LYS A 244 -72.80 7.68 39.41
CA LYS A 244 -73.61 8.26 40.49
C LYS A 244 -75.07 8.21 40.09
N SER A 245 -75.86 7.38 40.75
CA SER A 245 -77.34 7.43 40.74
C SER A 245 -77.82 8.62 41.52
N PHE A 246 -78.75 9.44 40.96
CA PHE A 246 -79.51 10.46 41.67
C PHE A 246 -80.83 9.83 42.15
N PRO A 247 -81.30 10.09 43.41
CA PRO A 247 -82.61 9.78 43.86
C PRO A 247 -83.58 10.93 43.52
N VAL A 248 -84.83 10.52 43.21
CA VAL A 248 -85.99 11.38 43.08
C VAL A 248 -86.48 11.87 44.44
#